data_9971b826a642cb4ac029f3bb4f1ffda5
#
_entry.id   9971b826a642cb4ac029f3bb4f1ffda5
#
_cell.length_a   1.000
_cell.length_b   1.000
_cell.length_c   1.000
_cell.angle_alpha   90.00
_cell.angle_beta   90.00
_cell.angle_gamma   90.00
#
_symmetry.space_group_name_H-M   'P 1'
#
loop_
_entity.id
_entity.type
_entity.pdbx_description
1 polymer ?
#
loop_
_entity_poly.entity_id
_entity_poly.type
_entity_poly.pdbx_seq_one_letter_code
_entity_poly.pdbx_strand_id
1 'polypeptide(L)'
;GDHRDLHSFPTRRSSDLIELVRSIYEEMEGLDPLSKMSNVDIQIWLEGDIYLNVDKMSLAAGLEIRMPLTDRRIFDIASRMPSEYKVNEEQNKVALRTAAAKVLPEEIAFRKKLGFIVPIRIWMADERYNQDVRDKFHSEMAAKFFNLDEINAIFEDYIGGNSDNWRKVWTIYTFLVWYEEYFVKR
;
A
#
# COMPACT_ATOMS: atom_id res chain seq x y z
N GLY A 1 -10.80 -22.25 -27.80
CA GLY A 1 -9.76 -21.59 -27.09
C GLY A 1 -10.36 -20.67 -26.05
N ASP A 2 -10.22 -21.06 -24.79
CA ASP A 2 -10.77 -20.34 -23.63
C ASP A 2 -9.83 -19.13 -23.38
N HIS A 3 -10.22 -17.96 -23.86
CA HIS A 3 -9.57 -16.69 -23.52
C HIS A 3 -9.92 -16.38 -22.08
N ARG A 4 -9.13 -16.88 -21.12
CA ARG A 4 -9.17 -16.39 -19.76
C ARG A 4 -8.57 -14.98 -19.76
N ASP A 5 -9.45 -14.01 -19.87
CA ASP A 5 -9.09 -12.60 -19.73
C ASP A 5 -8.26 -12.39 -18.44
N LEU A 6 -7.10 -11.78 -18.56
CA LEU A 6 -6.31 -11.27 -17.43
C LEU A 6 -7.10 -10.25 -16.56
N HIS A 7 -8.29 -9.86 -17.01
CA HIS A 7 -9.25 -9.06 -16.27
C HIS A 7 -10.11 -9.87 -15.30
N SER A 8 -10.00 -11.20 -15.29
CA SER A 8 -10.75 -12.06 -14.36
C SER A 8 -9.97 -12.55 -13.14
N PHE A 9 -9.13 -11.71 -12.55
CA PHE A 9 -9.10 -11.82 -11.09
C PHE A 9 -10.54 -11.67 -10.63
N PRO A 10 -11.02 -12.51 -9.68
CA PRO A 10 -12.29 -12.24 -9.07
C PRO A 10 -12.19 -10.88 -8.42
N THR A 11 -12.46 -9.85 -9.22
CA THR A 11 -12.66 -8.51 -8.70
C THR A 11 -13.85 -8.65 -7.77
N ARG A 12 -13.59 -8.67 -6.46
CA ARG A 12 -14.66 -8.35 -5.53
C ARG A 12 -15.32 -7.13 -6.13
N ARG A 13 -16.59 -7.25 -6.46
CA ARG A 13 -17.32 -6.13 -7.08
C ARG A 13 -17.13 -4.94 -6.17
N SER A 14 -17.01 -3.75 -6.71
CA SER A 14 -16.89 -2.53 -5.91
C SER A 14 -17.97 -2.43 -4.82
N SER A 15 -19.16 -3.03 -5.05
CA SER A 15 -20.21 -3.25 -4.06
C SER A 15 -19.74 -4.03 -2.83
N ASP A 16 -18.88 -5.04 -2.99
CA ASP A 16 -18.40 -5.88 -1.88
C ASP A 16 -17.42 -5.10 -1.01
N LEU A 17 -16.61 -4.21 -1.61
CA LEU A 17 -15.71 -3.33 -0.87
C LEU A 17 -16.47 -2.26 -0.08
N ILE A 18 -17.51 -1.70 -0.67
CA ILE A 18 -18.41 -0.75 0.03
C ILE A 18 -19.06 -1.43 1.23
N GLU A 19 -19.48 -2.69 1.10
CA GLU A 19 -20.12 -3.42 2.19
C GLU A 19 -19.15 -3.65 3.37
N LEU A 20 -17.86 -3.94 3.07
CA LEU A 20 -16.84 -4.10 4.12
C LEU A 20 -16.61 -2.84 4.95
N VAL A 21 -16.73 -1.66 4.36
CA VAL A 21 -16.50 -0.39 5.05
C VAL A 21 -17.79 0.24 5.58
N ARG A 22 -18.94 -0.23 5.13
CA ARG A 22 -20.25 0.36 5.46
C ARG A 22 -20.50 0.38 6.97
N SER A 23 -20.35 -0.73 7.65
CA SER A 23 -20.58 -0.83 9.09
C SER A 23 -19.71 0.14 9.87
N ILE A 24 -18.42 0.20 9.54
CA ILE A 24 -17.45 1.12 10.19
C ILE A 24 -17.85 2.59 9.93
N TYR A 25 -18.30 2.89 8.72
CA TYR A 25 -18.69 4.24 8.34
C TYR A 25 -20.00 4.68 9.02
N GLU A 26 -20.93 3.77 9.17
CA GLU A 26 -22.24 3.99 9.81
C GLU A 26 -22.15 4.09 11.34
N GLU A 27 -21.23 3.37 11.98
CA GLU A 27 -20.95 3.52 13.43
C GLU A 27 -20.59 4.94 13.83
N MET A 28 -20.11 5.74 12.88
CA MET A 28 -19.69 7.13 13.07
C MET A 28 -20.80 8.13 12.66
N GLU A 29 -22.07 7.75 12.78
CA GLU A 29 -23.19 8.62 12.46
C GLU A 29 -23.10 9.94 13.26
N GLY A 30 -23.39 11.06 12.60
CA GLY A 30 -23.29 12.39 13.20
C GLY A 30 -21.92 13.05 13.13
N LEU A 31 -20.85 12.34 12.73
CA LEU A 31 -19.56 12.94 12.50
C LEU A 31 -19.39 13.42 11.05
N ASP A 32 -18.45 14.34 10.86
CA ASP A 32 -18.10 14.86 9.54
C ASP A 32 -17.45 13.78 8.64
N PRO A 33 -17.52 13.93 7.31
CA PRO A 33 -17.00 12.93 6.37
C PRO A 33 -15.51 12.61 6.56
N LEU A 34 -14.67 13.60 6.91
CA LEU A 34 -13.23 13.39 7.12
C LEU A 34 -12.98 12.48 8.33
N SER A 35 -13.72 12.70 9.41
CA SER A 35 -13.63 11.85 10.62
C SER A 35 -14.09 10.42 10.34
N LYS A 36 -15.15 10.23 9.56
CA LYS A 36 -15.62 8.90 9.12
C LYS A 36 -14.58 8.18 8.28
N MET A 37 -14.02 8.85 7.26
CA MET A 37 -12.97 8.29 6.40
C MET A 37 -11.72 7.93 7.21
N SER A 38 -11.30 8.81 8.13
CA SER A 38 -10.14 8.57 9.00
C SER A 38 -10.35 7.35 9.89
N ASN A 39 -11.57 7.10 10.37
CA ASN A 39 -11.88 5.93 11.18
C ASN A 39 -11.78 4.64 10.36
N VAL A 40 -12.25 4.64 9.12
CA VAL A 40 -12.07 3.51 8.19
C VAL A 40 -10.59 3.23 7.97
N ASP A 41 -9.80 4.26 7.70
CA ASP A 41 -8.35 4.13 7.50
C ASP A 41 -7.65 3.55 8.76
N ILE A 42 -8.05 3.97 9.95
CA ILE A 42 -7.48 3.49 11.21
C ILE A 42 -7.79 2.00 11.40
N GLN A 43 -9.04 1.59 11.22
CA GLN A 43 -9.47 0.23 11.50
C GLN A 43 -9.03 -0.79 10.44
N ILE A 44 -8.95 -0.38 9.17
CA ILE A 44 -8.66 -1.31 8.07
C ILE A 44 -7.22 -1.16 7.61
N TRP A 45 -6.82 0.04 7.20
CA TRP A 45 -5.53 0.24 6.56
C TRP A 45 -4.38 0.37 7.56
N LEU A 46 -4.56 1.16 8.61
CA LEU A 46 -3.49 1.37 9.59
C LEU A 46 -3.18 0.08 10.36
N GLU A 47 -4.20 -0.61 10.85
CA GLU A 47 -4.05 -1.86 11.59
C GLU A 47 -3.70 -3.04 10.67
N GLY A 48 -4.48 -3.25 9.60
CA GLY A 48 -4.40 -4.42 8.73
C GLY A 48 -3.23 -4.42 7.74
N ASP A 49 -2.68 -3.25 7.41
CA ASP A 49 -1.56 -3.12 6.47
C ASP A 49 -0.34 -2.47 7.12
N ILE A 50 -0.44 -1.21 7.53
CA ILE A 50 0.73 -0.44 7.95
C ILE A 50 1.39 -1.04 9.20
N TYR A 51 0.64 -1.26 10.27
CA TYR A 51 1.20 -1.78 11.53
C TYR A 51 1.66 -3.21 11.39
N LEU A 52 0.87 -4.03 10.71
CA LEU A 52 1.21 -5.42 10.47
C LEU A 52 2.52 -5.57 9.70
N ASN A 53 2.70 -4.78 8.64
CA ASN A 53 3.93 -4.82 7.83
C ASN A 53 5.12 -4.23 8.60
N VAL A 54 4.94 -3.10 9.27
CA VAL A 54 6.00 -2.48 10.08
C VAL A 54 6.49 -3.45 11.16
N ASP A 55 5.58 -4.10 11.88
CA ASP A 55 5.93 -5.06 12.92
C ASP A 55 6.68 -6.27 12.35
N LYS A 56 6.13 -6.92 11.34
CA LYS A 56 6.77 -8.09 10.71
C LYS A 56 8.15 -7.79 10.14
N MET A 57 8.29 -6.68 9.42
CA MET A 57 9.56 -6.34 8.75
C MET A 57 10.63 -5.90 9.76
N SER A 58 10.25 -5.13 10.77
CA SER A 58 11.19 -4.70 11.80
C SER A 58 11.68 -5.86 12.66
N LEU A 59 10.77 -6.73 13.11
CA LEU A 59 11.13 -7.90 13.89
C LEU A 59 12.00 -8.88 13.08
N ALA A 60 11.73 -9.07 11.79
CA ALA A 60 12.58 -9.86 10.91
C ALA A 60 14.03 -9.31 10.80
N ALA A 61 14.20 -8.00 10.98
CA ALA A 61 15.50 -7.34 11.02
C ALA A 61 16.05 -7.15 12.45
N GLY A 62 15.39 -7.68 13.47
CA GLY A 62 15.80 -7.51 14.88
C GLY A 62 15.66 -6.09 15.40
N LEU A 63 14.77 -5.28 14.80
CA LEU A 63 14.53 -3.89 15.17
C LEU A 63 13.21 -3.72 15.93
N GLU A 64 13.21 -2.88 16.95
CA GLU A 64 12.01 -2.44 17.62
C GLU A 64 11.62 -1.03 17.13
N ILE A 65 10.42 -0.91 16.55
CA ILE A 65 9.91 0.36 16.05
C ILE A 65 8.98 0.99 17.07
N ARG A 66 9.12 2.30 17.27
CA ARG A 66 8.26 3.13 18.09
C ARG A 66 7.52 4.14 17.23
N MET A 67 6.21 4.28 17.44
CA MET A 67 5.33 5.14 16.66
C MET A 67 4.69 6.21 17.56
N PRO A 68 5.40 7.30 17.89
CA PRO A 68 4.95 8.27 18.88
C PRO A 68 3.66 8.99 18.50
N LEU A 69 3.36 9.15 17.19
CA LEU A 69 2.14 9.82 16.73
C LEU A 69 0.87 8.96 16.88
N THR A 70 1.01 7.68 17.23
CA THR A 70 -0.11 6.78 17.52
C THR A 70 -0.32 6.53 19.00
N ASP A 71 0.40 7.27 19.85
CA ASP A 71 0.16 7.28 21.29
C ASP A 71 -1.29 7.69 21.58
N ARG A 72 -1.92 7.00 22.53
CA ARG A 72 -3.32 7.23 22.89
C ARG A 72 -3.63 8.69 23.23
N ARG A 73 -2.71 9.39 23.90
CA ARG A 73 -2.88 10.81 24.25
C ARG A 73 -2.92 11.71 23.01
N ILE A 74 -2.12 11.39 21.99
CA ILE A 74 -2.14 12.11 20.72
C ILE A 74 -3.44 11.80 19.99
N PHE A 75 -3.87 10.54 20.00
CA PHE A 75 -5.13 10.14 19.38
C PHE A 75 -6.34 10.82 20.02
N ASP A 76 -6.39 10.90 21.38
CA ASP A 76 -7.46 11.58 22.11
C ASP A 76 -7.58 13.07 21.75
N ILE A 77 -6.46 13.73 21.48
CA ILE A 77 -6.44 15.12 21.00
C ILE A 77 -6.92 15.18 19.55
N ALA A 78 -6.34 14.35 18.67
CA ALA A 78 -6.62 14.37 17.25
C ALA A 78 -8.08 13.99 16.92
N SER A 79 -8.68 13.05 17.66
CA SER A 79 -10.06 12.62 17.47
C SER A 79 -11.08 13.74 17.75
N ARG A 80 -10.79 14.62 18.72
CA ARG A 80 -11.64 15.76 19.09
C ARG A 80 -11.37 17.03 18.28
N MET A 81 -10.35 17.01 17.46
CA MET A 81 -9.93 18.18 16.70
C MET A 81 -10.88 18.42 15.54
N PRO A 82 -11.39 19.65 15.33
CA PRO A 82 -12.18 20.01 14.15
C PRO A 82 -11.42 19.76 12.85
N SER A 83 -12.15 19.48 11.79
CA SER A 83 -11.59 19.04 10.50
C SER A 83 -10.70 20.09 9.85
N GLU A 84 -10.99 21.39 10.02
CA GLU A 84 -10.17 22.49 9.51
C GLU A 84 -8.75 22.53 10.08
N TYR A 85 -8.52 21.96 11.26
CA TYR A 85 -7.18 21.81 11.84
C TYR A 85 -6.47 20.52 11.38
N LYS A 86 -7.20 19.62 10.76
CA LYS A 86 -6.64 18.38 10.17
C LYS A 86 -6.24 18.61 8.72
N VAL A 87 -7.15 19.22 7.94
CA VAL A 87 -6.96 19.49 6.52
C VAL A 87 -7.70 20.78 6.12
N ASN A 88 -7.10 21.55 5.24
CA ASN A 88 -7.72 22.71 4.58
C ASN A 88 -7.39 22.69 3.08
N GLU A 89 -7.80 23.71 2.34
CA GLU A 89 -7.61 23.81 0.88
C GLU A 89 -6.12 23.83 0.48
N GLU A 90 -5.24 24.33 1.34
CA GLU A 90 -3.82 24.51 1.05
C GLU A 90 -2.97 23.30 1.45
N GLN A 91 -3.33 22.64 2.56
CA GLN A 91 -2.47 21.63 3.16
C GLN A 91 -3.23 20.60 4.02
N ASN A 92 -2.64 19.43 4.14
CA ASN A 92 -3.00 18.44 5.11
C ASN A 92 -2.13 18.54 6.38
N LYS A 93 -2.58 17.90 7.48
CA LYS A 93 -1.89 17.87 8.79
C LYS A 93 -1.65 19.26 9.38
N VAL A 94 -2.61 20.17 9.21
CA VAL A 94 -2.51 21.59 9.60
C VAL A 94 -1.97 21.76 11.01
N ALA A 95 -2.64 21.20 12.01
CA ALA A 95 -2.24 21.33 13.43
C ALA A 95 -0.84 20.76 13.69
N LEU A 96 -0.50 19.60 13.11
CA LEU A 96 0.82 19.00 13.28
C LEU A 96 1.91 19.88 12.70
N ARG A 97 1.70 20.43 11.49
CA ARG A 97 2.65 21.34 10.83
C ARG A 97 2.83 22.64 11.61
N THR A 98 1.73 23.23 12.07
CA THR A 98 1.77 24.44 12.91
C THR A 98 2.50 24.19 14.24
N ALA A 99 2.30 23.06 14.86
CA ALA A 99 3.04 22.68 16.07
C ALA A 99 4.53 22.44 15.76
N ALA A 100 4.85 21.77 14.67
CA ALA A 100 6.21 21.49 14.25
C ALA A 100 7.00 22.79 13.93
N ALA A 101 6.37 23.80 13.35
CA ALA A 101 7.00 25.08 13.05
C ALA A 101 7.46 25.88 14.30
N LYS A 102 6.99 25.49 15.48
CA LYS A 102 7.47 26.10 16.74
C LYS A 102 8.84 25.56 17.19
N VAL A 103 9.25 24.42 16.66
CA VAL A 103 10.46 23.71 17.10
C VAL A 103 11.38 23.28 15.95
N LEU A 104 10.89 23.36 14.73
CA LEU A 104 11.62 23.00 13.51
C LEU A 104 11.69 24.20 12.56
N PRO A 105 12.70 24.27 11.67
CA PRO A 105 12.71 25.24 10.59
C PRO A 105 11.43 25.16 9.76
N GLU A 106 10.93 26.33 9.32
CA GLU A 106 9.67 26.45 8.59
C GLU A 106 9.65 25.61 7.32
N GLU A 107 10.75 25.56 6.58
CA GLU A 107 10.94 24.75 5.38
C GLU A 107 10.74 23.24 5.62
N ILE A 108 11.04 22.77 6.83
CA ILE A 108 10.81 21.37 7.23
C ILE A 108 9.38 21.16 7.67
N ALA A 109 8.84 22.05 8.50
CA ALA A 109 7.48 21.95 9.02
C ALA A 109 6.42 21.96 7.90
N PHE A 110 6.61 22.79 6.89
CA PHE A 110 5.68 22.94 5.76
C PHE A 110 6.12 22.25 4.47
N ARG A 111 7.18 21.42 4.53
CA ARG A 111 7.62 20.65 3.38
C ARG A 111 6.47 19.86 2.74
N LYS A 112 6.40 19.88 1.41
CA LYS A 112 5.44 19.08 0.65
C LYS A 112 5.58 17.60 1.05
N LYS A 113 4.44 16.97 1.37
CA LYS A 113 4.43 15.53 1.67
C LYS A 113 4.94 14.73 0.48
N LEU A 114 5.99 13.97 0.69
CA LEU A 114 6.43 12.92 -0.23
C LEU A 114 5.84 11.60 0.27
N GLY A 115 5.28 10.80 -0.65
CA GLY A 115 4.87 9.44 -0.32
C GLY A 115 6.07 8.59 0.08
N PHE A 116 5.82 7.48 0.75
CA PHE A 116 6.84 6.47 1.04
C PHE A 116 7.13 5.70 -0.27
N ILE A 117 7.98 6.27 -1.11
CA ILE A 117 8.28 5.73 -2.43
C ILE A 117 9.40 4.71 -2.31
N VAL A 118 9.05 3.42 -2.39
CA VAL A 118 10.02 2.35 -2.61
C VAL A 118 10.33 2.30 -4.11
N PRO A 119 11.61 2.32 -4.51
CA PRO A 119 11.99 2.37 -5.92
C PRO A 119 11.87 1.00 -6.63
N ILE A 120 10.79 0.27 -6.39
CA ILE A 120 10.52 -1.06 -6.94
C ILE A 120 10.65 -1.06 -8.47
N ARG A 121 10.13 0.00 -9.10
CA ARG A 121 10.20 0.15 -10.56
C ARG A 121 11.64 0.18 -11.07
N ILE A 122 12.57 0.77 -10.31
CA ILE A 122 13.99 0.81 -10.69
C ILE A 122 14.63 -0.55 -10.41
N TRP A 123 14.36 -1.13 -9.27
CA TRP A 123 14.95 -2.41 -8.88
C TRP A 123 14.57 -3.55 -9.81
N MET A 124 13.31 -3.68 -10.16
CA MET A 124 12.87 -4.76 -11.07
C MET A 124 13.42 -4.64 -12.49
N ALA A 125 13.80 -3.45 -12.94
CA ALA A 125 14.46 -3.23 -14.23
C ALA A 125 15.98 -3.48 -14.18
N ASP A 126 16.58 -3.53 -12.98
CA ASP A 126 18.01 -3.79 -12.78
C ASP A 126 18.30 -5.28 -13.02
N GLU A 127 19.32 -5.59 -13.82
CA GLU A 127 19.73 -6.96 -14.17
C GLU A 127 19.97 -7.86 -12.95
N ARG A 128 20.36 -7.29 -11.81
CA ARG A 128 20.59 -8.03 -10.56
C ARG A 128 19.33 -8.63 -9.96
N TYR A 129 18.17 -8.04 -10.24
CA TYR A 129 16.88 -8.47 -9.69
C TYR A 129 15.93 -9.03 -10.74
N ASN A 130 16.10 -8.66 -12.01
CA ASN A 130 15.17 -9.09 -13.05
C ASN A 130 15.29 -10.58 -13.40
N GLN A 131 16.42 -11.22 -13.12
CA GLN A 131 16.58 -12.65 -13.33
C GLN A 131 15.62 -13.48 -12.45
N ASP A 132 15.45 -13.11 -11.19
CA ASP A 132 14.49 -13.77 -10.31
C ASP A 132 13.05 -13.61 -10.79
N VAL A 133 12.70 -12.43 -11.31
CA VAL A 133 11.39 -12.22 -11.94
C VAL A 133 11.20 -13.11 -13.16
N ARG A 134 12.21 -13.22 -14.04
CA ARG A 134 12.20 -14.11 -15.23
C ARG A 134 11.97 -15.56 -14.81
N ASP A 135 12.76 -16.05 -13.86
CA ASP A 135 12.69 -17.42 -13.39
C ASP A 135 11.30 -17.75 -12.86
N LYS A 136 10.71 -16.85 -12.08
CA LYS A 136 9.33 -16.99 -11.57
C LYS A 136 8.30 -17.00 -12.70
N PHE A 137 8.43 -16.09 -13.68
CA PHE A 137 7.46 -15.97 -14.79
C PHE A 137 7.53 -17.13 -15.77
N HIS A 138 8.68 -17.82 -15.89
CA HIS A 138 8.83 -19.03 -16.71
C HIS A 138 8.54 -20.33 -15.96
N SER A 139 8.20 -20.26 -14.66
CA SER A 139 8.02 -21.44 -13.84
C SER A 139 6.73 -22.21 -14.17
N GLU A 140 6.75 -23.53 -13.94
CA GLU A 140 5.54 -24.37 -13.97
C GLU A 140 4.48 -23.88 -12.96
N MET A 141 4.92 -23.26 -11.89
CA MET A 141 4.04 -22.66 -10.90
C MET A 141 3.24 -21.50 -11.49
N ALA A 142 3.89 -20.62 -12.27
CA ALA A 142 3.21 -19.52 -12.95
C ALA A 142 2.19 -20.03 -13.97
N ALA A 143 2.49 -21.12 -14.69
CA ALA A 143 1.59 -21.73 -15.67
C ALA A 143 0.25 -22.21 -15.07
N LYS A 144 0.18 -22.43 -13.75
CA LYS A 144 -1.07 -22.79 -13.07
C LYS A 144 -2.09 -21.67 -13.03
N PHE A 145 -1.63 -20.43 -13.09
CA PHE A 145 -2.46 -19.23 -12.85
C PHE A 145 -2.50 -18.27 -14.04
N PHE A 146 -1.46 -18.26 -14.86
CA PHE A 146 -1.25 -17.26 -15.89
C PHE A 146 -0.92 -17.91 -17.25
N ASN A 147 -1.24 -17.19 -18.32
CA ASN A 147 -0.68 -17.47 -19.62
C ASN A 147 0.78 -16.98 -19.62
N LEU A 148 1.74 -17.90 -19.78
CA LEU A 148 3.16 -17.58 -19.71
C LEU A 148 3.60 -16.61 -20.80
N ASP A 149 3.08 -16.74 -22.02
CA ASP A 149 3.44 -15.84 -23.12
C ASP A 149 3.02 -14.39 -22.82
N GLU A 150 1.83 -14.21 -22.24
CA GLU A 150 1.30 -12.89 -21.89
C GLU A 150 2.08 -12.23 -20.74
N ILE A 151 2.34 -12.96 -19.67
CA ILE A 151 3.08 -12.37 -18.53
C ILE A 151 4.53 -12.07 -18.89
N ASN A 152 5.17 -12.92 -19.71
CA ASN A 152 6.51 -12.66 -20.20
C ASN A 152 6.53 -11.48 -21.19
N ALA A 153 5.54 -11.35 -22.08
CA ALA A 153 5.43 -10.18 -22.96
C ALA A 153 5.27 -8.87 -22.15
N ILE A 154 4.48 -8.87 -21.07
CA ILE A 154 4.35 -7.71 -20.17
C ILE A 154 5.69 -7.38 -19.51
N PHE A 155 6.45 -8.39 -19.11
CA PHE A 155 7.75 -8.20 -18.49
C PHE A 155 8.80 -7.67 -19.46
N GLU A 156 8.89 -8.24 -20.67
CA GLU A 156 9.83 -7.78 -21.71
C GLU A 156 9.50 -6.35 -22.17
N ASP A 157 8.23 -6.00 -22.32
CA ASP A 157 7.79 -4.65 -22.61
C ASP A 157 8.20 -3.66 -21.51
N TYR A 158 8.08 -4.07 -20.25
CA TYR A 158 8.53 -3.28 -19.10
C TYR A 158 10.05 -3.04 -19.12
N ILE A 159 10.86 -4.09 -19.34
CA ILE A 159 12.33 -3.96 -19.43
C ILE A 159 12.72 -3.14 -20.67
N GLY A 160 11.97 -3.28 -21.76
CA GLY A 160 12.14 -2.51 -22.99
C GLY A 160 11.87 -1.01 -22.86
N GLY A 161 11.43 -0.56 -21.69
CA GLY A 161 11.26 0.85 -21.34
C GLY A 161 9.82 1.32 -21.11
N ASN A 162 8.81 0.46 -21.30
CA ASN A 162 7.42 0.77 -20.95
C ASN A 162 7.20 0.69 -19.44
N SER A 163 7.59 1.75 -18.75
CA SER A 163 7.52 1.81 -17.28
C SER A 163 6.12 1.70 -16.70
N ASP A 164 5.04 1.81 -17.50
CA ASP A 164 3.67 1.75 -16.98
C ASP A 164 3.26 0.33 -16.56
N ASN A 165 3.93 -0.68 -17.10
CA ASN A 165 3.68 -2.08 -16.75
C ASN A 165 4.29 -2.54 -15.41
N TRP A 166 5.09 -1.70 -14.73
CA TRP A 166 5.76 -2.10 -13.49
C TRP A 166 4.82 -2.65 -12.41
N ARG A 167 3.61 -2.08 -12.27
CA ARG A 167 2.63 -2.56 -11.28
C ARG A 167 2.12 -3.95 -11.60
N LYS A 168 1.88 -4.25 -12.87
CA LYS A 168 1.45 -5.59 -13.31
C LYS A 168 2.54 -6.61 -13.00
N VAL A 169 3.77 -6.32 -13.40
CA VAL A 169 4.94 -7.16 -13.14
C VAL A 169 5.10 -7.40 -11.64
N TRP A 170 5.07 -6.34 -10.83
CA TRP A 170 5.19 -6.44 -9.37
C TRP A 170 4.08 -7.27 -8.75
N THR A 171 2.83 -7.08 -9.17
CA THR A 171 1.68 -7.82 -8.62
C THR A 171 1.78 -9.31 -8.93
N ILE A 172 2.13 -9.68 -10.16
CA ILE A 172 2.29 -11.07 -10.56
C ILE A 172 3.47 -11.70 -9.81
N TYR A 173 4.61 -11.02 -9.78
CA TYR A 173 5.82 -11.49 -9.09
C TYR A 173 5.57 -11.73 -7.60
N THR A 174 5.00 -10.77 -6.89
CA THR A 174 4.72 -10.92 -5.45
C THR A 174 3.71 -12.01 -5.15
N PHE A 175 2.70 -12.21 -6.02
CA PHE A 175 1.79 -13.33 -5.92
C PHE A 175 2.52 -14.67 -6.06
N LEU A 176 3.41 -14.81 -7.04
CA LEU A 176 4.17 -16.04 -7.26
C LEU A 176 5.14 -16.33 -6.10
N VAL A 177 5.83 -15.30 -5.56
CA VAL A 177 6.66 -15.44 -4.37
C VAL A 177 5.85 -15.90 -3.17
N TRP A 178 4.70 -15.26 -2.94
CA TRP A 178 3.79 -15.65 -1.87
C TRP A 178 3.30 -17.10 -2.02
N TYR A 179 2.87 -17.49 -3.21
CA TYR A 179 2.38 -18.84 -3.47
C TYR A 179 3.48 -19.87 -3.27
N GLU A 180 4.70 -19.61 -3.73
CA GLU A 180 5.85 -20.48 -3.51
C GLU A 180 6.12 -20.71 -2.02
N GLU A 181 6.17 -19.64 -1.22
CA GLU A 181 6.47 -19.74 0.22
C GLU A 181 5.39 -20.48 1.00
N TYR A 182 4.12 -20.26 0.70
CA TYR A 182 3.03 -20.80 1.51
C TYR A 182 2.46 -22.13 1.01
N PHE A 183 2.66 -22.49 -0.25
CA PHE A 183 2.01 -23.65 -0.86
C PHE A 183 2.97 -24.63 -1.55
N VAL A 184 4.19 -24.22 -1.87
CA VAL A 184 5.18 -25.09 -2.54
C VAL A 184 6.29 -25.54 -1.59
N LYS A 185 6.84 -24.63 -0.78
CA LYS A 185 7.95 -24.91 0.16
C LYS A 185 7.51 -25.52 1.50
N ARG A 186 6.24 -25.83 1.66
CA ARG A 186 5.71 -26.47 2.88
C ARG A 186 5.91 -27.97 2.87
#